data_4d583aacede7f8dab096876d777f2272
#
_entry.id   4d583aacede7f8dab096876d777f2272
#
_cell.length_a   1.000
_cell.length_b   1.000
_cell.length_c   1.000
_cell.angle_alpha   90.00
_cell.angle_beta   90.00
_cell.angle_gamma   90.00
#
_symmetry.space_group_name_H-M   'P 1'
#
loop_
_entity.id
_entity.type
_entity.pdbx_description
1 polymer ?
#
loop_
_entity_poly.entity_id
_entity_poly.type
_entity_poly.pdbx_seq_one_letter_code
_entity_poly.pdbx_strand_id
1 'polypeptide(L)'
;MQCIRTILLLFLTVFSTSLIAQTRIQSVHQAVKGETLHSLSEKYGVTIADLLSVNPEMSSKPNKKIKKGYLVNIPERKTKTPVFVVPQDTFCVAVVLPLTTAGKEGERSLEFYRGLLMAADKEREKGRVVKVIAIDEPGVKKGVVEVVNSLLEIKPSAIVGPLYPQHFSAMSEVAKSLNVQLIVPFSSKVKEVETNSNIHLLNAPTAVVQELSWTLYSALFSKKRCVVIKTKDATEAEVVNHWVSNLKNKGREVKTLSSNFTQQDLLNALHPNQSNVIVLDGSNQENVLSILNKVREYTNDATTHSISVVGHNAWQTFSMEHHKLLGLLDTHILSQDYYNAHSKQVIAFEEAYHQWFKHYPLQLHPRMGELGYDTGLYLFNAQRENSLKDATGKDINYLQSILKFQKLGYGGYVNASMMFLRFGSSSTPDIIE
;
A
#
# COMPACT_ATOMS: atom_id res chain seq x y z
N MET A 1 -62.26 9.84 57.62
CA MET A 1 -61.92 8.48 57.26
C MET A 1 -60.67 8.50 56.40
N GLN A 2 -59.56 8.28 57.06
CA GLN A 2 -58.22 8.34 56.47
C GLN A 2 -57.77 6.97 56.06
N CYS A 3 -57.45 6.77 54.78
CA CYS A 3 -56.73 5.57 54.33
C CYS A 3 -55.23 5.89 54.30
N ILE A 4 -54.50 5.28 55.20
CA ILE A 4 -53.02 5.30 55.26
C ILE A 4 -52.54 4.33 54.18
N ARG A 5 -51.88 4.89 53.17
CA ARG A 5 -51.10 4.09 52.19
C ARG A 5 -49.66 3.96 52.70
N THR A 6 -49.32 2.78 53.17
CA THR A 6 -47.99 2.35 53.49
C THR A 6 -47.19 2.13 52.18
N ILE A 7 -46.18 2.97 51.94
CA ILE A 7 -45.23 2.79 50.82
C ILE A 7 -44.15 1.81 51.31
N LEU A 8 -44.16 0.61 50.77
CA LEU A 8 -43.09 -0.39 50.93
C LEU A 8 -41.97 -0.06 49.99
N LEU A 9 -40.88 0.54 50.48
CA LEU A 9 -39.65 0.73 49.78
C LEU A 9 -38.89 -0.63 49.68
N LEU A 10 -38.99 -1.29 48.52
CA LEU A 10 -38.15 -2.41 48.19
C LEU A 10 -36.77 -1.89 47.81
N PHE A 11 -35.82 -2.03 48.71
CA PHE A 11 -34.39 -1.92 48.37
C PHE A 11 -33.99 -3.08 47.48
N LEU A 12 -33.96 -2.88 46.13
CA LEU A 12 -33.28 -3.77 45.20
C LEU A 12 -31.78 -3.57 45.34
N THR A 13 -31.12 -4.34 46.18
CA THR A 13 -29.68 -4.50 46.14
C THR A 13 -29.34 -5.28 44.88
N VAL A 14 -28.89 -4.54 43.87
CA VAL A 14 -28.26 -5.13 42.68
C VAL A 14 -26.92 -5.74 43.13
N PHE A 15 -26.93 -7.00 43.45
CA PHE A 15 -25.75 -7.82 43.53
C PHE A 15 -25.17 -7.89 42.10
N SER A 16 -24.19 -7.04 41.83
CA SER A 16 -23.33 -7.22 40.66
C SER A 16 -22.51 -8.49 40.87
N THR A 17 -23.07 -9.64 40.52
CA THR A 17 -22.29 -10.85 40.37
C THR A 17 -21.34 -10.64 39.20
N SER A 18 -20.13 -10.20 39.50
CA SER A 18 -19.02 -10.33 38.56
C SER A 18 -18.91 -11.81 38.22
N LEU A 19 -19.42 -12.21 37.05
CA LEU A 19 -19.13 -13.52 36.48
C LEU A 19 -17.62 -13.56 36.24
N ILE A 20 -16.87 -13.99 37.23
CA ILE A 20 -15.48 -14.41 37.05
C ILE A 20 -15.62 -15.66 36.17
N ALA A 21 -15.31 -15.49 34.89
CA ALA A 21 -15.23 -16.61 33.96
C ALA A 21 -14.24 -17.62 34.54
N GLN A 22 -14.73 -18.67 35.14
CA GLN A 22 -13.89 -19.72 35.70
C GLN A 22 -13.11 -20.36 34.55
N THR A 23 -11.79 -20.15 34.58
CA THR A 23 -10.89 -20.74 33.58
C THR A 23 -10.95 -22.26 33.73
N ARG A 24 -11.47 -22.97 32.71
CA ARG A 24 -11.55 -24.43 32.73
C ARG A 24 -10.18 -25.04 32.54
N ILE A 25 -9.96 -26.18 33.23
CA ILE A 25 -8.73 -26.97 33.08
C ILE A 25 -8.92 -27.92 31.90
N GLN A 26 -8.02 -27.81 30.88
CA GLN A 26 -8.03 -28.67 29.71
C GLN A 26 -7.28 -30.00 29.97
N SER A 27 -6.16 -29.94 30.67
CA SER A 27 -5.33 -31.11 30.95
C SER A 27 -4.42 -30.85 32.15
N VAL A 28 -3.77 -31.91 32.59
CA VAL A 28 -2.74 -31.84 33.69
C VAL A 28 -1.40 -32.24 33.09
N HIS A 29 -0.37 -31.40 33.32
CA HIS A 29 0.99 -31.63 32.86
C HIS A 29 1.86 -32.02 34.06
N GLN A 30 2.61 -33.12 33.96
CA GLN A 30 3.61 -33.51 34.96
C GLN A 30 4.95 -32.87 34.61
N ALA A 31 5.40 -31.92 35.43
CA ALA A 31 6.59 -31.15 35.15
C ALA A 31 7.85 -32.02 35.11
N VAL A 32 8.70 -31.80 34.10
CA VAL A 32 10.02 -32.41 33.96
C VAL A 32 11.11 -31.49 34.53
N LYS A 33 12.32 -32.04 34.71
CA LYS A 33 13.43 -31.27 35.26
C LYS A 33 13.78 -30.05 34.39
N GLY A 34 13.68 -28.87 34.95
CA GLY A 34 14.11 -27.62 34.29
C GLY A 34 12.95 -26.77 33.72
N GLU A 35 11.73 -27.30 33.66
CA GLU A 35 10.58 -26.53 33.21
C GLU A 35 10.25 -25.36 34.13
N THR A 36 9.69 -24.31 33.57
CA THR A 36 9.26 -23.07 34.22
C THR A 36 7.84 -22.70 33.75
N LEU A 37 7.17 -21.76 34.41
CA LEU A 37 5.91 -21.23 33.94
C LEU A 37 6.01 -20.65 32.53
N HIS A 38 7.15 -20.01 32.21
CA HIS A 38 7.40 -19.47 30.89
C HIS A 38 7.48 -20.57 29.83
N SER A 39 8.25 -21.64 30.07
CA SER A 39 8.36 -22.77 29.13
C SER A 39 7.02 -23.51 28.94
N LEU A 40 6.21 -23.61 29.99
CA LEU A 40 4.85 -24.21 29.89
C LEU A 40 3.87 -23.28 29.14
N SER A 41 3.96 -21.97 29.35
CA SER A 41 3.19 -20.97 28.64
C SER A 41 3.43 -21.06 27.11
N GLU A 42 4.71 -21.17 26.71
CA GLU A 42 5.06 -21.36 25.31
C GLU A 42 4.61 -22.72 24.76
N LYS A 43 4.86 -23.80 25.50
CA LYS A 43 4.52 -25.17 25.11
C LYS A 43 3.03 -25.38 24.85
N TYR A 44 2.19 -24.79 25.70
CA TYR A 44 0.73 -24.95 25.65
C TYR A 44 0.01 -23.76 24.99
N GLY A 45 0.73 -22.69 24.67
CA GLY A 45 0.16 -21.48 24.04
C GLY A 45 -0.89 -20.78 24.90
N VAL A 46 -0.66 -20.75 26.20
CA VAL A 46 -1.51 -20.09 27.23
C VAL A 46 -0.70 -19.01 27.93
N THR A 47 -1.35 -17.98 28.49
CA THR A 47 -0.61 -16.95 29.21
C THR A 47 -0.18 -17.45 30.59
N ILE A 48 0.91 -16.86 31.15
CA ILE A 48 1.35 -17.15 32.52
C ILE A 48 0.25 -16.80 33.52
N ALA A 49 -0.52 -15.76 33.28
CA ALA A 49 -1.67 -15.38 34.09
C ALA A 49 -2.77 -16.44 34.08
N ASP A 50 -3.06 -17.02 32.90
CA ASP A 50 -4.02 -18.11 32.80
C ASP A 50 -3.53 -19.37 33.51
N LEU A 51 -2.22 -19.71 33.40
CA LEU A 51 -1.63 -20.82 34.14
C LEU A 51 -1.73 -20.61 35.66
N LEU A 52 -1.45 -19.42 36.15
CA LEU A 52 -1.58 -19.08 37.57
C LEU A 52 -3.02 -19.08 38.07
N SER A 53 -3.97 -18.72 37.22
CA SER A 53 -5.40 -18.72 37.59
C SER A 53 -5.96 -20.11 37.91
N VAL A 54 -5.36 -21.17 37.35
CA VAL A 54 -5.72 -22.57 37.60
C VAL A 54 -4.73 -23.31 38.47
N ASN A 55 -3.63 -22.64 38.93
CA ASN A 55 -2.60 -23.12 39.83
C ASN A 55 -2.23 -22.02 40.82
N PRO A 56 -3.14 -21.57 41.69
CA PRO A 56 -2.93 -20.41 42.56
C PRO A 56 -1.78 -20.60 43.58
N GLU A 57 -1.44 -21.86 43.85
CA GLU A 57 -0.32 -22.21 44.78
C GLU A 57 1.08 -22.04 44.16
N MET A 58 1.14 -21.82 42.84
CA MET A 58 2.42 -21.66 42.16
C MET A 58 2.99 -20.24 42.35
N SER A 59 4.32 -20.17 42.37
CA SER A 59 5.02 -18.87 42.43
C SER A 59 4.80 -18.07 41.16
N SER A 60 4.44 -16.78 41.27
CA SER A 60 4.29 -15.84 40.17
C SER A 60 5.59 -15.49 39.42
N LYS A 61 6.73 -16.02 39.82
CA LYS A 61 8.04 -15.78 39.17
C LYS A 61 8.14 -16.66 37.91
N PRO A 62 8.06 -16.10 36.66
CA PRO A 62 7.92 -16.85 35.42
C PRO A 62 9.03 -17.85 35.13
N ASN A 63 10.26 -17.49 35.53
CA ASN A 63 11.48 -18.27 35.26
C ASN A 63 11.92 -19.16 36.41
N LYS A 64 11.11 -19.26 37.49
CA LYS A 64 11.42 -20.17 38.60
C LYS A 64 11.19 -21.60 38.14
N LYS A 65 12.19 -22.48 38.31
CA LYS A 65 12.10 -23.91 37.98
C LYS A 65 11.01 -24.61 38.80
N ILE A 66 10.16 -25.34 38.11
CA ILE A 66 9.11 -26.16 38.71
C ILE A 66 9.75 -27.47 39.18
N LYS A 67 9.33 -27.98 40.33
CA LYS A 67 9.83 -29.24 40.86
C LYS A 67 9.44 -30.40 39.95
N LYS A 68 10.40 -31.26 39.58
CA LYS A 68 10.13 -32.45 38.77
C LYS A 68 9.02 -33.29 39.41
N GLY A 69 8.06 -33.71 38.62
CA GLY A 69 6.88 -34.51 39.04
C GLY A 69 5.71 -33.69 39.56
N TYR A 70 5.84 -32.36 39.67
CA TYR A 70 4.74 -31.49 40.07
C TYR A 70 3.64 -31.49 38.97
N LEU A 71 2.38 -31.64 39.42
CA LEU A 71 1.23 -31.63 38.51
C LEU A 71 0.77 -30.19 38.30
N VAL A 72 0.89 -29.72 37.06
CA VAL A 72 0.48 -28.38 36.66
C VAL A 72 -0.83 -28.49 35.87
N ASN A 73 -1.89 -27.84 36.30
CA ASN A 73 -3.12 -27.72 35.59
C ASN A 73 -2.91 -26.80 34.36
N ILE A 74 -3.26 -27.29 33.20
CA ILE A 74 -3.19 -26.50 31.94
C ILE A 74 -4.60 -25.96 31.67
N PRO A 75 -4.76 -24.63 31.60
CA PRO A 75 -6.06 -24.04 31.31
C PRO A 75 -6.48 -24.32 29.89
N GLU A 76 -7.79 -24.36 29.66
CA GLU A 76 -8.33 -24.36 28.31
C GLU A 76 -7.89 -23.11 27.59
N ARG A 77 -7.35 -23.26 26.37
CA ARG A 77 -6.99 -22.11 25.52
C ARG A 77 -8.21 -21.20 25.39
N LYS A 78 -8.15 -20.02 25.98
CA LYS A 78 -9.10 -18.97 25.63
C LYS A 78 -8.73 -18.51 24.24
N THR A 79 -9.32 -19.11 23.22
CA THR A 79 -9.36 -18.53 21.89
C THR A 79 -10.15 -17.23 22.00
N LYS A 80 -9.45 -16.16 22.39
CA LYS A 80 -9.98 -14.80 22.33
C LYS A 80 -9.85 -14.27 20.90
N THR A 81 -10.36 -15.01 19.95
CA THR A 81 -10.75 -14.42 18.68
C THR A 81 -12.26 -14.54 18.66
N PRO A 82 -13.02 -13.46 18.57
CA PRO A 82 -14.45 -13.60 18.30
C PRO A 82 -14.54 -14.40 17.00
N VAL A 83 -15.21 -15.55 17.04
CA VAL A 83 -15.56 -16.29 15.83
C VAL A 83 -16.48 -15.37 15.05
N PHE A 84 -15.92 -14.65 14.09
CA PHE A 84 -16.69 -13.85 13.17
C PHE A 84 -17.33 -14.79 12.17
N VAL A 85 -18.54 -15.24 12.46
CA VAL A 85 -19.38 -15.91 11.47
C VAL A 85 -19.71 -14.86 10.41
N VAL A 86 -19.04 -14.95 9.27
CA VAL A 86 -19.34 -14.10 8.11
C VAL A 86 -20.54 -14.73 7.41
N PRO A 87 -21.69 -14.04 7.24
CA PRO A 87 -22.81 -14.56 6.45
C PRO A 87 -22.34 -14.94 5.05
N GLN A 88 -22.95 -15.98 4.47
CA GLN A 88 -22.48 -16.61 3.22
C GLN A 88 -22.43 -15.64 2.02
N ASP A 89 -23.23 -14.57 2.03
CA ASP A 89 -23.29 -13.55 0.98
C ASP A 89 -22.45 -12.28 1.30
N THR A 90 -21.64 -12.32 2.37
CA THR A 90 -20.82 -11.18 2.77
C THR A 90 -19.46 -11.19 2.08
N PHE A 91 -19.13 -10.13 1.36
CA PHE A 91 -17.75 -9.93 0.89
C PHE A 91 -16.88 -9.44 2.04
N CYS A 92 -16.00 -10.30 2.52
CA CYS A 92 -15.12 -10.01 3.65
C CYS A 92 -13.70 -9.71 3.18
N VAL A 93 -13.19 -8.52 3.48
CA VAL A 93 -11.79 -8.11 3.20
C VAL A 93 -11.02 -8.11 4.51
N ALA A 94 -9.96 -8.90 4.60
CA ALA A 94 -8.99 -8.82 5.70
C ALA A 94 -7.85 -7.88 5.31
N VAL A 95 -7.60 -6.85 6.12
CA VAL A 95 -6.50 -5.89 5.92
C VAL A 95 -5.41 -6.19 6.93
N VAL A 96 -4.27 -6.67 6.45
CA VAL A 96 -3.10 -7.05 7.26
C VAL A 96 -2.01 -6.01 7.05
N LEU A 97 -1.96 -5.00 7.91
CA LEU A 97 -1.02 -3.89 7.83
C LEU A 97 -0.59 -3.48 9.26
N PRO A 98 0.57 -2.83 9.45
CA PRO A 98 1.03 -2.37 10.76
C PRO A 98 0.27 -1.13 11.23
N LEU A 99 -0.99 -1.30 11.59
CA LEU A 99 -1.95 -0.22 11.88
C LEU A 99 -1.69 0.45 13.24
N THR A 100 -1.05 -0.27 14.18
CA THR A 100 -0.73 0.24 15.54
C THR A 100 0.73 0.64 15.70
N THR A 101 1.55 0.48 14.67
CA THR A 101 2.96 0.84 14.68
C THR A 101 3.12 2.36 14.74
N ALA A 102 3.94 2.87 15.66
CA ALA A 102 4.22 4.29 15.78
C ALA A 102 5.06 4.80 14.59
N GLY A 103 4.82 6.05 14.18
CA GLY A 103 5.56 6.75 13.14
C GLY A 103 5.00 6.54 11.72
N LYS A 104 5.80 6.93 10.73
CA LYS A 104 5.36 7.06 9.33
C LYS A 104 4.76 5.79 8.71
N GLU A 105 5.24 4.61 9.09
CA GLU A 105 4.73 3.35 8.55
C GLU A 105 3.29 3.08 9.02
N GLY A 106 3.04 3.22 10.32
CA GLY A 106 1.70 3.06 10.88
C GLY A 106 0.74 4.14 10.39
N GLU A 107 1.18 5.40 10.34
CA GLU A 107 0.37 6.51 9.81
C GLU A 107 -0.06 6.25 8.36
N ARG A 108 0.87 5.85 7.49
CA ARG A 108 0.56 5.51 6.08
C ARG A 108 -0.38 4.33 5.96
N SER A 109 -0.15 3.29 6.76
CA SER A 109 -0.98 2.08 6.78
C SER A 109 -2.40 2.40 7.25
N LEU A 110 -2.53 3.24 8.27
CA LEU A 110 -3.82 3.68 8.80
C LEU A 110 -4.58 4.57 7.80
N GLU A 111 -3.90 5.48 7.11
CA GLU A 111 -4.49 6.30 6.06
C GLU A 111 -5.04 5.43 4.92
N PHE A 112 -4.25 4.47 4.45
CA PHE A 112 -4.67 3.53 3.43
C PHE A 112 -5.91 2.72 3.88
N TYR A 113 -5.89 2.20 5.11
CA TYR A 113 -7.01 1.47 5.69
C TYR A 113 -8.29 2.33 5.76
N ARG A 114 -8.18 3.60 6.15
CA ARG A 114 -9.30 4.55 6.19
C ARG A 114 -9.92 4.76 4.82
N GLY A 115 -9.10 4.93 3.79
CA GLY A 115 -9.59 5.04 2.41
C GLY A 115 -10.35 3.80 1.96
N LEU A 116 -9.83 2.61 2.26
CA LEU A 116 -10.49 1.34 1.94
C LEU A 116 -11.83 1.18 2.69
N LEU A 117 -11.92 1.64 3.94
CA LEU A 117 -13.19 1.68 4.67
C LEU A 117 -14.23 2.57 3.99
N MET A 118 -13.85 3.73 3.48
CA MET A 118 -14.75 4.63 2.75
C MET A 118 -15.24 4.00 1.44
N ALA A 119 -14.37 3.27 0.72
CA ALA A 119 -14.80 2.51 -0.47
C ALA A 119 -15.80 1.40 -0.11
N ALA A 120 -15.58 0.70 1.02
CA ALA A 120 -16.51 -0.31 1.51
C ALA A 120 -17.88 0.29 1.88
N ASP A 121 -17.90 1.51 2.42
CA ASP A 121 -19.13 2.21 2.75
C ASP A 121 -19.94 2.58 1.50
N LYS A 122 -19.26 3.03 0.45
CA LYS A 122 -19.89 3.24 -0.86
C LYS A 122 -20.59 2.00 -1.41
N GLU A 123 -20.04 0.83 -1.15
CA GLU A 123 -20.66 -0.44 -1.56
C GLU A 123 -21.86 -0.79 -0.67
N ARG A 124 -21.81 -0.47 0.63
CA ARG A 124 -22.95 -0.63 1.54
C ARG A 124 -24.11 0.29 1.17
N GLU A 125 -23.82 1.54 0.76
CA GLU A 125 -24.84 2.47 0.22
C GLU A 125 -25.57 1.89 -0.99
N LYS A 126 -24.90 1.03 -1.78
CA LYS A 126 -25.50 0.29 -2.92
C LYS A 126 -26.23 -1.00 -2.51
N GLY A 127 -26.39 -1.23 -1.20
CA GLY A 127 -27.09 -2.39 -0.66
C GLY A 127 -26.25 -3.67 -0.56
N ARG A 128 -24.93 -3.61 -0.70
CA ARG A 128 -24.04 -4.78 -0.60
C ARG A 128 -23.62 -5.05 0.83
N VAL A 129 -23.48 -6.33 1.17
CA VAL A 129 -22.96 -6.74 2.48
C VAL A 129 -21.43 -6.84 2.38
N VAL A 130 -20.75 -5.78 2.81
CA VAL A 130 -19.27 -5.72 2.83
C VAL A 130 -18.77 -5.61 4.26
N LYS A 131 -17.79 -6.44 4.60
CA LYS A 131 -17.10 -6.42 5.89
C LYS A 131 -15.61 -6.19 5.67
N VAL A 132 -15.02 -5.25 6.42
CA VAL A 132 -13.57 -5.03 6.44
C VAL A 132 -13.07 -5.37 7.83
N ILE A 133 -12.12 -6.29 7.92
CA ILE A 133 -11.52 -6.74 9.18
C ILE A 133 -10.06 -6.26 9.20
N ALA A 134 -9.73 -5.43 10.18
CA ALA A 134 -8.35 -5.01 10.43
C ALA A 134 -7.63 -6.08 11.25
N ILE A 135 -6.45 -6.49 10.79
CA ILE A 135 -5.52 -7.37 11.49
C ILE A 135 -4.20 -6.60 11.56
N ASP A 136 -3.74 -6.31 12.78
CA ASP A 136 -2.48 -5.61 12.96
C ASP A 136 -1.31 -6.50 12.55
N GLU A 137 -0.53 -6.06 11.58
CA GLU A 137 0.65 -6.79 11.12
C GLU A 137 1.78 -6.66 12.15
N PRO A 138 2.32 -7.77 12.67
CA PRO A 138 3.37 -7.71 13.66
C PRO A 138 4.65 -7.12 13.08
N GLY A 139 5.40 -6.38 13.90
CA GLY A 139 6.67 -5.78 13.47
C GLY A 139 7.68 -6.81 12.93
N VAL A 140 8.64 -6.33 12.15
CA VAL A 140 9.65 -7.10 11.39
C VAL A 140 10.31 -8.26 12.16
N LYS A 141 10.49 -8.12 13.47
CA LYS A 141 11.14 -9.14 14.33
C LYS A 141 10.17 -10.18 14.91
N LYS A 142 8.88 -10.05 14.66
CA LYS A 142 7.85 -10.96 15.18
C LYS A 142 7.37 -11.89 14.08
N GLY A 143 7.03 -13.12 14.46
CA GLY A 143 6.43 -14.08 13.53
C GLY A 143 4.99 -13.72 13.18
N VAL A 144 4.53 -14.21 12.03
CA VAL A 144 3.21 -13.93 11.45
C VAL A 144 2.17 -15.05 11.74
N VAL A 145 2.50 -16.00 12.59
CA VAL A 145 1.69 -17.21 12.85
C VAL A 145 0.28 -16.87 13.34
N GLU A 146 0.13 -15.90 14.24
CA GLU A 146 -1.19 -15.49 14.76
C GLU A 146 -2.05 -14.86 13.67
N VAL A 147 -1.43 -14.07 12.77
CA VAL A 147 -2.12 -13.48 11.60
C VAL A 147 -2.59 -14.60 10.65
N VAL A 148 -1.73 -15.58 10.36
CA VAL A 148 -2.07 -16.75 9.54
C VAL A 148 -3.26 -17.50 10.14
N ASN A 149 -3.21 -17.82 11.43
CA ASN A 149 -4.31 -18.53 12.11
C ASN A 149 -5.61 -17.73 12.06
N SER A 150 -5.55 -16.42 12.28
CA SER A 150 -6.72 -15.55 12.18
C SER A 150 -7.33 -15.55 10.78
N LEU A 151 -6.50 -15.50 9.73
CA LEU A 151 -6.96 -15.54 8.34
C LEU A 151 -7.60 -16.89 7.99
N LEU A 152 -7.01 -17.99 8.44
CA LEU A 152 -7.57 -19.34 8.24
C LEU A 152 -8.91 -19.56 8.98
N GLU A 153 -9.10 -18.89 10.11
CA GLU A 153 -10.36 -18.91 10.86
C GLU A 153 -11.42 -18.02 10.21
N ILE A 154 -11.06 -16.76 9.85
CA ILE A 154 -11.97 -15.78 9.23
C ILE A 154 -12.39 -16.20 7.83
N LYS A 155 -11.51 -16.83 7.06
CA LYS A 155 -11.69 -17.19 5.64
C LYS A 155 -12.20 -16.01 4.83
N PRO A 156 -11.43 -14.91 4.73
CA PRO A 156 -11.87 -13.72 4.01
C PRO A 156 -12.01 -13.99 2.50
N SER A 157 -12.79 -13.16 1.83
CA SER A 157 -12.94 -13.17 0.35
C SER A 157 -11.72 -12.59 -0.37
N ALA A 158 -10.99 -11.68 0.30
CA ALA A 158 -9.74 -11.11 -0.18
C ALA A 158 -8.86 -10.67 1.00
N ILE A 159 -7.55 -10.62 0.77
CA ILE A 159 -6.54 -10.14 1.73
C ILE A 159 -5.83 -8.94 1.14
N VAL A 160 -5.65 -7.88 1.91
CA VAL A 160 -4.88 -6.68 1.54
C VAL A 160 -3.70 -6.51 2.49
N GLY A 161 -2.51 -6.42 1.97
CA GLY A 161 -1.24 -6.47 2.71
C GLY A 161 -0.43 -7.72 2.31
N PRO A 162 0.64 -8.05 3.01
CA PRO A 162 1.26 -7.33 4.11
C PRO A 162 2.13 -6.14 3.63
N LEU A 163 2.65 -5.37 4.58
CA LEU A 163 3.67 -4.35 4.31
C LEU A 163 5.08 -4.97 4.30
N TYR A 164 5.36 -5.83 5.27
CA TYR A 164 6.73 -6.30 5.51
C TYR A 164 7.12 -7.51 4.65
N PRO A 165 8.28 -7.44 3.93
CA PRO A 165 8.70 -8.49 2.98
C PRO A 165 8.81 -9.89 3.56
N GLN A 166 9.24 -10.03 4.82
CA GLN A 166 9.39 -11.33 5.49
C GLN A 166 8.06 -12.07 5.70
N HIS A 167 6.92 -11.39 5.57
CA HIS A 167 5.60 -11.98 5.72
C HIS A 167 4.98 -12.40 4.38
N PHE A 168 5.55 -11.99 3.24
CA PHE A 168 4.97 -12.28 1.92
C PHE A 168 4.80 -13.76 1.65
N SER A 169 5.79 -14.58 1.98
CA SER A 169 5.72 -16.03 1.74
C SER A 169 4.55 -16.67 2.50
N ALA A 170 4.40 -16.36 3.80
CA ALA A 170 3.30 -16.88 4.59
C ALA A 170 1.93 -16.40 4.10
N MET A 171 1.80 -15.12 3.74
CA MET A 171 0.55 -14.58 3.19
C MET A 171 0.21 -15.16 1.82
N SER A 172 1.23 -15.41 0.98
CA SER A 172 1.08 -16.09 -0.31
C SER A 172 0.50 -17.49 -0.15
N GLU A 173 1.03 -18.28 0.79
CA GLU A 173 0.52 -19.64 1.07
C GLU A 173 -0.90 -19.63 1.62
N VAL A 174 -1.24 -18.69 2.50
CA VAL A 174 -2.62 -18.52 2.99
C VAL A 174 -3.57 -18.18 1.84
N ALA A 175 -3.22 -17.20 1.00
CA ALA A 175 -4.03 -16.80 -0.14
C ALA A 175 -4.27 -17.97 -1.11
N LYS A 176 -3.23 -18.76 -1.37
CA LYS A 176 -3.32 -19.97 -2.19
C LYS A 176 -4.20 -21.04 -1.56
N SER A 177 -4.05 -21.32 -0.26
CA SER A 177 -4.82 -22.34 0.46
C SER A 177 -6.30 -22.01 0.54
N LEU A 178 -6.63 -20.74 0.71
CA LEU A 178 -8.01 -20.23 0.75
C LEU A 178 -8.57 -19.94 -0.65
N ASN A 179 -7.72 -19.98 -1.69
CA ASN A 179 -8.06 -19.58 -3.05
C ASN A 179 -8.67 -18.17 -3.13
N VAL A 180 -8.05 -17.21 -2.43
CA VAL A 180 -8.49 -15.81 -2.39
C VAL A 180 -7.41 -14.87 -2.90
N GLN A 181 -7.79 -13.66 -3.32
CA GLN A 181 -6.84 -12.68 -3.79
C GLN A 181 -6.03 -12.08 -2.63
N LEU A 182 -4.73 -11.90 -2.89
CA LEU A 182 -3.80 -11.18 -2.03
C LEU A 182 -3.35 -9.91 -2.75
N ILE A 183 -3.86 -8.77 -2.32
CA ILE A 183 -3.45 -7.47 -2.84
C ILE A 183 -2.27 -6.96 -2.02
N VAL A 184 -1.13 -6.74 -2.66
CA VAL A 184 0.07 -6.16 -2.01
C VAL A 184 0.21 -4.69 -2.43
N PRO A 185 -0.11 -3.73 -1.53
CA PRO A 185 -0.23 -2.33 -1.93
C PRO A 185 1.10 -1.58 -2.02
N PHE A 186 2.14 -1.99 -1.27
CA PHE A 186 3.30 -1.12 -1.04
C PHE A 186 4.63 -1.69 -1.53
N SER A 187 4.66 -2.87 -2.10
CA SER A 187 5.91 -3.49 -2.56
C SER A 187 5.83 -3.92 -4.02
N SER A 188 6.93 -3.69 -4.75
CA SER A 188 7.19 -4.25 -6.08
C SER A 188 8.13 -5.48 -6.03
N LYS A 189 8.68 -5.79 -4.83
CA LYS A 189 9.70 -6.84 -4.65
C LYS A 189 9.10 -8.09 -3.99
N VAL A 190 8.11 -8.69 -4.63
CA VAL A 190 7.39 -9.89 -4.15
C VAL A 190 7.64 -11.02 -5.13
N LYS A 191 8.60 -11.90 -4.82
CA LYS A 191 8.99 -13.02 -5.70
C LYS A 191 7.85 -14.02 -5.91
N GLU A 192 7.02 -14.21 -4.92
CA GLU A 192 5.88 -15.12 -4.93
C GLU A 192 4.87 -14.79 -6.04
N VAL A 193 4.85 -13.56 -6.56
CA VAL A 193 4.01 -13.17 -7.69
C VAL A 193 4.34 -13.96 -8.97
N GLU A 194 5.55 -14.45 -9.13
CA GLU A 194 5.95 -15.22 -10.31
C GLU A 194 5.28 -16.60 -10.36
N THR A 195 4.86 -17.14 -9.22
CA THR A 195 4.35 -18.52 -9.08
C THR A 195 2.97 -18.63 -8.46
N ASN A 196 2.42 -17.58 -7.89
CA ASN A 196 1.12 -17.58 -7.25
C ASN A 196 0.12 -16.66 -7.97
N SER A 197 -0.86 -17.24 -8.65
CA SER A 197 -1.88 -16.51 -9.42
C SER A 197 -2.88 -15.71 -8.56
N ASN A 198 -2.84 -15.88 -7.25
CA ASN A 198 -3.70 -15.14 -6.33
C ASN A 198 -3.13 -13.76 -5.96
N ILE A 199 -1.86 -13.48 -6.26
CA ILE A 199 -1.19 -12.24 -5.89
C ILE A 199 -1.46 -11.13 -6.92
N HIS A 200 -1.78 -9.94 -6.41
CA HIS A 200 -1.94 -8.71 -7.19
C HIS A 200 -1.06 -7.61 -6.58
N LEU A 201 -0.06 -7.14 -7.33
CA LEU A 201 0.83 -6.06 -6.90
C LEU A 201 0.31 -4.73 -7.43
N LEU A 202 0.08 -3.75 -6.54
CA LEU A 202 -0.25 -2.38 -6.94
C LEU A 202 0.97 -1.67 -7.56
N ASN A 203 2.18 -2.04 -7.14
CA ASN A 203 3.42 -1.52 -7.68
C ASN A 203 4.10 -2.58 -8.56
N ALA A 204 4.29 -2.26 -9.83
CA ALA A 204 4.94 -3.18 -10.76
C ALA A 204 6.44 -3.37 -10.44
N PRO A 205 6.99 -4.59 -10.63
CA PRO A 205 8.44 -4.83 -10.59
C PRO A 205 9.19 -3.96 -11.59
N THR A 206 10.44 -3.61 -11.27
CA THR A 206 11.28 -2.72 -12.10
C THR A 206 11.33 -3.16 -13.57
N ALA A 207 11.47 -4.45 -13.84
CA ALA A 207 11.51 -4.97 -15.22
C ALA A 207 10.21 -4.64 -16.00
N VAL A 208 9.06 -4.75 -15.35
CA VAL A 208 7.76 -4.39 -15.96
C VAL A 208 7.68 -2.88 -16.19
N VAL A 209 8.11 -2.07 -15.21
CA VAL A 209 8.17 -0.62 -15.35
C VAL A 209 9.07 -0.21 -16.52
N GLN A 210 10.23 -0.84 -16.68
CA GLN A 210 11.15 -0.60 -17.79
C GLN A 210 10.48 -0.83 -19.15
N GLU A 211 9.78 -1.95 -19.33
CA GLU A 211 9.12 -2.28 -20.60
C GLU A 211 7.91 -1.37 -20.89
N LEU A 212 7.06 -1.13 -19.90
CA LEU A 212 5.91 -0.24 -20.06
C LEU A 212 6.34 1.20 -20.37
N SER A 213 7.31 1.71 -19.60
CA SER A 213 7.84 3.04 -19.80
C SER A 213 8.56 3.20 -21.14
N TRP A 214 9.28 2.15 -21.59
CA TRP A 214 9.87 2.14 -22.92
C TRP A 214 8.82 2.21 -24.02
N THR A 215 7.73 1.48 -23.89
CA THR A 215 6.63 1.50 -24.84
C THR A 215 6.06 2.91 -25.01
N LEU A 216 5.75 3.59 -23.90
CA LEU A 216 5.27 4.97 -23.91
C LEU A 216 6.34 5.95 -24.43
N TYR A 217 7.56 5.84 -23.93
CA TYR A 217 8.67 6.68 -24.38
C TYR A 217 8.90 6.54 -25.88
N SER A 218 8.93 5.31 -26.39
CA SER A 218 9.20 5.07 -27.81
C SER A 218 8.10 5.60 -28.74
N ALA A 219 6.86 5.56 -28.31
CA ALA A 219 5.73 6.10 -29.07
C ALA A 219 5.86 7.64 -29.26
N LEU A 220 6.28 8.36 -28.22
CA LEU A 220 6.34 9.82 -28.23
C LEU A 220 7.67 10.39 -28.66
N PHE A 221 8.78 9.74 -28.32
CA PHE A 221 10.12 10.34 -28.35
C PHE A 221 11.14 9.59 -29.20
N SER A 222 10.85 8.38 -29.71
CA SER A 222 11.87 7.59 -30.44
C SER A 222 12.44 8.26 -31.68
N LYS A 223 11.71 9.21 -32.27
CA LYS A 223 12.16 9.97 -33.44
C LYS A 223 12.92 11.25 -33.07
N LYS A 224 12.85 11.70 -31.82
CA LYS A 224 13.53 12.90 -31.32
C LYS A 224 15.00 12.63 -31.02
N ARG A 225 15.82 13.68 -31.05
CA ARG A 225 17.19 13.63 -30.54
C ARG A 225 17.15 13.45 -29.03
N CYS A 226 17.74 12.39 -28.49
CA CYS A 226 17.78 12.14 -27.06
C CYS A 226 19.05 12.69 -26.42
N VAL A 227 18.88 13.52 -25.39
CA VAL A 227 19.95 14.04 -24.54
C VAL A 227 19.64 13.64 -23.10
N VAL A 228 20.48 12.84 -22.47
CA VAL A 228 20.36 12.47 -21.06
C VAL A 228 21.22 13.39 -20.22
N ILE A 229 20.63 14.04 -19.22
CA ILE A 229 21.38 14.80 -18.23
C ILE A 229 21.39 14.00 -16.92
N LYS A 230 22.59 13.53 -16.53
CA LYS A 230 22.77 12.75 -15.31
C LYS A 230 22.67 13.64 -14.08
N THR A 231 21.78 13.30 -13.17
CA THR A 231 21.61 13.99 -11.89
C THR A 231 22.50 13.36 -10.81
N LYS A 232 22.64 14.01 -9.67
CA LYS A 232 23.44 13.48 -8.54
C LYS A 232 22.76 12.33 -7.82
N ASP A 233 21.43 12.35 -7.75
CA ASP A 233 20.63 11.35 -7.06
C ASP A 233 20.25 10.15 -7.93
N ALA A 234 20.21 10.30 -9.26
CA ALA A 234 20.03 9.26 -10.26
C ALA A 234 18.95 8.21 -9.92
N THR A 235 17.83 8.64 -9.35
CA THR A 235 16.76 7.78 -8.81
C THR A 235 16.15 6.87 -9.86
N GLU A 236 16.03 7.34 -11.12
CA GLU A 236 15.48 6.59 -12.26
C GLU A 236 16.55 6.04 -13.22
N ALA A 237 17.80 5.95 -12.77
CA ALA A 237 18.91 5.56 -13.65
C ALA A 237 18.65 4.21 -14.34
N GLU A 238 18.03 3.24 -13.69
CA GLU A 238 17.72 1.92 -14.27
C GLU A 238 16.75 2.03 -15.45
N VAL A 239 15.68 2.80 -15.30
CA VAL A 239 14.68 3.03 -16.35
C VAL A 239 15.29 3.81 -17.51
N VAL A 240 16.00 4.91 -17.22
CA VAL A 240 16.64 5.73 -18.24
C VAL A 240 17.72 4.96 -19.00
N ASN A 241 18.53 4.14 -18.33
CA ASN A 241 19.54 3.30 -18.96
C ASN A 241 18.90 2.23 -19.86
N HIS A 242 17.75 1.68 -19.49
CA HIS A 242 17.00 0.77 -20.34
C HIS A 242 16.54 1.46 -21.64
N TRP A 243 16.02 2.69 -21.56
CA TRP A 243 15.66 3.49 -22.75
C TRP A 243 16.86 3.80 -23.64
N VAL A 244 17.98 4.23 -23.04
CA VAL A 244 19.23 4.51 -23.75
C VAL A 244 19.72 3.28 -24.50
N SER A 245 19.70 2.12 -23.87
CA SER A 245 20.11 0.85 -24.49
C SER A 245 19.23 0.51 -25.68
N ASN A 246 17.91 0.61 -25.53
CA ASN A 246 16.95 0.35 -26.61
C ASN A 246 17.11 1.36 -27.78
N LEU A 247 17.35 2.65 -27.51
CA LEU A 247 17.63 3.64 -28.54
C LEU A 247 18.89 3.29 -29.33
N LYS A 248 20.00 2.97 -28.62
CA LYS A 248 21.29 2.59 -29.25
C LYS A 248 21.14 1.32 -30.08
N ASN A 249 20.42 0.31 -29.62
CA ASN A 249 20.14 -0.92 -30.36
C ASN A 249 19.35 -0.67 -31.65
N LYS A 250 18.56 0.41 -31.67
CA LYS A 250 17.85 0.89 -32.88
C LYS A 250 18.69 1.87 -33.74
N GLY A 251 20.00 1.97 -33.50
CA GLY A 251 20.91 2.85 -34.22
C GLY A 251 20.70 4.35 -33.94
N ARG A 252 20.01 4.70 -32.83
CA ARG A 252 19.79 6.11 -32.47
C ARG A 252 20.96 6.63 -31.63
N GLU A 253 21.44 7.81 -31.98
CA GLU A 253 22.46 8.49 -31.17
C GLU A 253 21.81 9.09 -29.91
N VAL A 254 22.46 8.86 -28.75
CA VAL A 254 22.10 9.45 -27.46
C VAL A 254 23.31 10.22 -26.94
N LYS A 255 23.12 11.51 -26.63
CA LYS A 255 24.13 12.33 -25.94
C LYS A 255 23.89 12.25 -24.43
N THR A 256 24.95 12.27 -23.67
CA THR A 256 24.90 12.27 -22.19
C THR A 256 25.71 13.44 -21.66
N LEU A 257 25.10 14.23 -20.78
CA LEU A 257 25.73 15.35 -20.10
C LEU A 257 25.73 15.09 -18.58
N SER A 258 26.70 15.68 -17.89
CA SER A 258 26.67 15.76 -16.41
C SER A 258 25.81 16.96 -15.98
N SER A 259 25.39 17.01 -14.71
CA SER A 259 24.65 18.15 -14.14
C SER A 259 25.40 19.51 -14.19
N ASN A 260 26.72 19.47 -14.41
CA ASN A 260 27.57 20.65 -14.49
C ASN A 260 27.83 21.11 -15.94
N PHE A 261 26.97 20.74 -16.89
CA PHE A 261 27.09 21.13 -18.29
C PHE A 261 27.12 22.67 -18.47
N THR A 262 27.86 23.11 -19.49
CA THR A 262 27.86 24.51 -19.96
C THR A 262 26.80 24.72 -21.05
N GLN A 263 26.51 25.98 -21.38
CA GLN A 263 25.65 26.31 -22.51
C GLN A 263 26.12 25.65 -23.80
N GLN A 264 27.43 25.73 -24.08
CA GLN A 264 28.02 25.14 -25.29
C GLN A 264 27.84 23.60 -25.32
N ASP A 265 28.01 22.92 -24.17
CA ASP A 265 27.81 21.49 -24.09
C ASP A 265 26.34 21.11 -24.44
N LEU A 266 25.37 21.87 -23.92
CA LEU A 266 23.98 21.65 -24.22
C LEU A 266 23.66 21.89 -25.69
N LEU A 267 24.09 23.03 -26.25
CA LEU A 267 23.83 23.36 -27.65
C LEU A 267 24.48 22.37 -28.61
N ASN A 268 25.67 21.85 -28.30
CA ASN A 268 26.35 20.81 -29.08
C ASN A 268 25.64 19.43 -28.97
N ALA A 269 24.94 19.20 -27.88
CA ALA A 269 24.18 17.92 -27.67
C ALA A 269 22.83 17.93 -28.39
N LEU A 270 22.19 19.10 -28.52
CA LEU A 270 20.92 19.30 -29.19
C LEU A 270 21.08 19.26 -30.72
N HIS A 271 20.03 18.86 -31.41
CA HIS A 271 19.95 18.93 -32.87
C HIS A 271 19.23 20.23 -33.28
N PRO A 272 19.82 21.08 -34.10
CA PRO A 272 19.23 22.40 -34.42
C PRO A 272 17.91 22.30 -35.23
N ASN A 273 17.78 21.32 -36.11
CA ASN A 273 16.67 21.21 -37.06
C ASN A 273 15.75 20.01 -36.79
N GLN A 274 15.87 19.36 -35.61
CA GLN A 274 14.98 18.26 -35.20
C GLN A 274 14.46 18.52 -33.80
N SER A 275 13.32 17.90 -33.48
CA SER A 275 12.84 17.92 -32.11
C SER A 275 13.77 17.16 -31.18
N ASN A 276 14.01 17.71 -30.02
CA ASN A 276 14.86 17.15 -28.99
C ASN A 276 14.04 16.69 -27.80
N VAL A 277 14.52 15.68 -27.10
CA VAL A 277 14.01 15.28 -25.79
C VAL A 277 15.18 15.23 -24.80
N ILE A 278 15.06 15.97 -23.72
CA ILE A 278 16.00 15.97 -22.60
C ILE A 278 15.43 15.08 -21.50
N VAL A 279 16.19 14.07 -21.10
CA VAL A 279 15.78 13.10 -20.06
C VAL A 279 16.64 13.33 -18.83
N LEU A 280 16.00 13.53 -17.68
CA LEU A 280 16.68 13.60 -16.38
C LEU A 280 16.35 12.33 -15.56
N ASP A 281 17.37 11.76 -14.92
CA ASP A 281 17.27 10.53 -14.15
C ASP A 281 17.13 10.74 -12.62
N GLY A 282 16.79 11.94 -12.17
CA GLY A 282 16.69 12.27 -10.75
C GLY A 282 15.39 12.87 -10.29
N SER A 283 15.19 12.81 -8.99
CA SER A 283 13.98 13.25 -8.28
C SER A 283 14.21 14.43 -7.33
N ASN A 284 15.44 14.70 -6.93
CA ASN A 284 15.75 15.76 -5.97
C ASN A 284 15.37 17.14 -6.53
N GLN A 285 14.41 17.79 -5.89
CA GLN A 285 13.82 19.04 -6.38
C GLN A 285 14.84 20.13 -6.66
N GLU A 286 15.76 20.39 -5.75
CA GLU A 286 16.77 21.46 -5.89
C GLU A 286 17.68 21.21 -7.11
N ASN A 287 18.21 19.99 -7.23
CA ASN A 287 19.06 19.60 -8.35
C ASN A 287 18.32 19.68 -9.68
N VAL A 288 17.11 19.15 -9.73
CA VAL A 288 16.26 19.14 -10.93
C VAL A 288 15.96 20.58 -11.38
N LEU A 289 15.46 21.42 -10.47
CA LEU A 289 15.12 22.81 -10.79
C LEU A 289 16.34 23.62 -11.25
N SER A 290 17.51 23.39 -10.64
CA SER A 290 18.76 24.02 -11.09
C SER A 290 19.09 23.64 -12.55
N ILE A 291 18.94 22.36 -12.91
CA ILE A 291 19.16 21.87 -14.28
C ILE A 291 18.11 22.46 -15.24
N LEU A 292 16.84 22.41 -14.89
CA LEU A 292 15.75 22.90 -15.74
C LEU A 292 15.84 24.40 -16.00
N ASN A 293 16.23 25.19 -15.01
CA ASN A 293 16.48 26.63 -15.18
C ASN A 293 17.64 26.88 -16.15
N LYS A 294 18.77 26.16 -16.05
CA LYS A 294 19.85 26.21 -17.00
C LYS A 294 19.41 25.84 -18.42
N VAL A 295 18.66 24.75 -18.56
CA VAL A 295 18.11 24.33 -19.85
C VAL A 295 17.30 25.47 -20.46
N ARG A 296 16.37 26.06 -19.68
CA ARG A 296 15.54 27.17 -20.12
C ARG A 296 16.40 28.41 -20.53
N GLU A 297 17.31 28.83 -19.65
CA GLU A 297 18.19 29.98 -19.89
C GLU A 297 19.01 29.80 -21.17
N TYR A 298 19.68 28.65 -21.32
CA TYR A 298 20.57 28.36 -22.43
C TYR A 298 19.86 28.17 -23.77
N THR A 299 18.55 27.88 -23.75
CA THR A 299 17.76 27.65 -24.96
C THR A 299 16.77 28.78 -25.26
N ASN A 300 16.65 29.77 -24.38
CA ASN A 300 15.67 30.86 -24.54
C ASN A 300 15.94 31.72 -25.80
N ASP A 301 17.21 31.93 -26.14
CA ASP A 301 17.61 32.68 -27.33
C ASP A 301 17.70 31.81 -28.60
N ALA A 302 17.62 30.48 -28.43
CA ALA A 302 17.71 29.52 -29.52
C ALA A 302 16.33 29.19 -30.07
N THR A 303 15.72 30.13 -30.79
CA THR A 303 14.39 29.99 -31.45
C THR A 303 14.26 28.76 -32.37
N THR A 304 15.37 28.05 -32.62
CA THR A 304 15.47 26.92 -33.53
C THR A 304 15.32 25.55 -32.86
N HIS A 305 15.37 25.45 -31.51
CA HIS A 305 15.37 24.16 -30.83
C HIS A 305 13.98 23.83 -30.25
N SER A 306 13.31 22.88 -30.85
CA SER A 306 12.11 22.29 -30.23
C SER A 306 12.55 21.29 -29.16
N ILE A 307 12.19 21.53 -27.89
CA ILE A 307 12.61 20.74 -26.75
C ILE A 307 11.39 20.25 -25.98
N SER A 308 11.41 18.97 -25.60
CA SER A 308 10.57 18.41 -24.54
C SER A 308 11.47 17.85 -23.43
N VAL A 309 11.00 17.86 -22.21
CA VAL A 309 11.71 17.27 -21.07
C VAL A 309 10.97 16.03 -20.59
N VAL A 310 11.69 15.00 -20.16
CA VAL A 310 11.14 13.81 -19.50
C VAL A 310 11.79 13.66 -18.13
N GLY A 311 10.96 13.46 -17.11
CA GLY A 311 11.40 13.38 -15.72
C GLY A 311 10.63 12.40 -14.84
N HIS A 312 10.95 12.44 -13.57
CA HIS A 312 10.50 11.53 -12.53
C HIS A 312 9.13 11.91 -11.96
N ASN A 313 8.33 10.92 -11.51
CA ASN A 313 7.00 11.15 -10.97
C ASN A 313 6.96 12.08 -9.74
N ALA A 314 8.01 12.10 -8.93
CA ALA A 314 8.10 13.01 -7.78
C ALA A 314 7.99 14.50 -8.17
N TRP A 315 8.25 14.88 -9.43
CA TRP A 315 8.16 16.29 -9.85
C TRP A 315 6.71 16.80 -9.85
N GLN A 316 5.72 15.93 -9.89
CA GLN A 316 4.32 16.34 -9.75
C GLN A 316 4.00 16.94 -8.37
N THR A 317 4.86 16.71 -7.36
CA THR A 317 4.74 17.30 -6.02
C THR A 317 5.39 18.69 -5.90
N PHE A 318 6.00 19.20 -6.96
CA PHE A 318 6.59 20.53 -6.96
C PHE A 318 5.49 21.61 -6.83
N SER A 319 5.86 22.79 -6.38
CA SER A 319 4.90 23.90 -6.24
C SER A 319 4.33 24.33 -7.60
N MET A 320 3.17 24.99 -7.56
CA MET A 320 2.53 25.55 -8.77
C MET A 320 3.43 26.51 -9.57
N GLU A 321 4.33 27.22 -8.88
CA GLU A 321 5.32 28.06 -9.54
C GLU A 321 6.32 27.23 -10.36
N HIS A 322 6.77 26.12 -9.81
CA HIS A 322 7.66 25.19 -10.51
C HIS A 322 6.95 24.45 -11.65
N HIS A 323 5.64 24.17 -11.51
CA HIS A 323 4.85 23.60 -12.60
C HIS A 323 4.81 24.53 -13.83
N LYS A 324 4.88 25.86 -13.66
CA LYS A 324 5.03 26.79 -14.78
C LYS A 324 6.34 26.57 -15.55
N LEU A 325 7.44 26.34 -14.83
CA LEU A 325 8.72 25.99 -15.45
C LEU A 325 8.63 24.67 -16.23
N LEU A 326 8.00 23.65 -15.65
CA LEU A 326 7.76 22.38 -16.33
C LEU A 326 6.96 22.59 -17.61
N GLY A 327 5.91 23.42 -17.56
CA GLY A 327 5.07 23.74 -18.73
C GLY A 327 5.84 24.46 -19.85
N LEU A 328 6.73 25.40 -19.49
CA LEU A 328 7.55 26.11 -20.46
C LEU A 328 8.55 25.19 -21.20
N LEU A 329 8.87 24.04 -20.63
CA LEU A 329 9.80 23.05 -21.20
C LEU A 329 9.08 21.84 -21.81
N ASP A 330 7.75 21.90 -22.02
CA ASP A 330 6.95 20.76 -22.51
C ASP A 330 7.30 19.47 -21.77
N THR A 331 7.22 19.52 -20.42
CA THR A 331 7.70 18.45 -19.57
C THR A 331 6.70 17.30 -19.46
N HIS A 332 7.20 16.10 -19.62
CA HIS A 332 6.46 14.86 -19.49
C HIS A 332 6.98 14.08 -18.28
N ILE A 333 6.12 13.80 -17.32
CA ILE A 333 6.45 13.04 -16.11
C ILE A 333 5.88 11.64 -16.25
N LEU A 334 6.75 10.62 -16.19
CA LEU A 334 6.32 9.22 -16.16
C LEU A 334 5.71 8.91 -14.80
N SER A 335 4.47 8.42 -14.77
CA SER A 335 3.77 8.11 -13.51
C SER A 335 2.78 6.95 -13.63
N GLN A 336 2.47 6.32 -12.49
CA GLN A 336 1.37 5.35 -12.32
C GLN A 336 0.17 5.95 -11.59
N ASP A 337 0.28 7.18 -11.11
CA ASP A 337 -0.73 7.88 -10.35
C ASP A 337 -0.72 9.38 -10.67
N TYR A 338 -1.88 10.01 -10.57
CA TYR A 338 -2.02 11.45 -10.66
C TYR A 338 -3.14 11.95 -9.75
N TYR A 339 -2.76 12.72 -8.74
CA TYR A 339 -3.71 13.36 -7.85
C TYR A 339 -4.10 14.74 -8.36
N ASN A 340 -5.38 14.90 -8.72
CA ASN A 340 -5.92 16.19 -9.14
C ASN A 340 -6.77 16.83 -8.04
N ALA A 341 -6.18 17.73 -7.26
CA ALA A 341 -6.86 18.46 -6.18
C ALA A 341 -8.11 19.25 -6.61
N HIS A 342 -8.24 19.55 -7.91
CA HIS A 342 -9.40 20.28 -8.47
C HIS A 342 -10.50 19.37 -9.00
N SER A 343 -10.30 18.07 -8.96
CA SER A 343 -11.31 17.10 -9.36
C SER A 343 -12.48 17.09 -8.37
N LYS A 344 -13.70 17.11 -8.88
CA LYS A 344 -14.91 17.04 -8.04
C LYS A 344 -14.95 15.80 -7.17
N GLN A 345 -14.44 14.68 -7.69
CA GLN A 345 -14.39 13.41 -6.98
C GLN A 345 -13.40 13.46 -5.80
N VAL A 346 -12.23 14.06 -6.01
CA VAL A 346 -11.21 14.23 -4.96
C VAL A 346 -11.73 15.16 -3.86
N ILE A 347 -12.31 16.32 -4.23
CA ILE A 347 -12.89 17.26 -3.26
C ILE A 347 -13.98 16.55 -2.43
N ALA A 348 -14.91 15.85 -3.07
CA ALA A 348 -15.98 15.15 -2.37
C ALA A 348 -15.44 14.04 -1.44
N PHE A 349 -14.38 13.33 -1.86
CA PHE A 349 -13.72 12.33 -1.02
C PHE A 349 -13.05 12.97 0.20
N GLU A 350 -12.29 14.04 0.03
CA GLU A 350 -11.59 14.72 1.12
C GLU A 350 -12.56 15.31 2.15
N GLU A 351 -13.67 15.89 1.68
CA GLU A 351 -14.74 16.39 2.57
C GLU A 351 -15.38 15.25 3.37
N ALA A 352 -15.73 14.14 2.72
CA ALA A 352 -16.27 12.96 3.39
C ALA A 352 -15.24 12.36 4.37
N TYR A 353 -13.97 12.30 3.98
CA TYR A 353 -12.89 11.83 4.84
C TYR A 353 -12.78 12.69 6.11
N HIS A 354 -12.81 14.01 5.96
CA HIS A 354 -12.79 14.94 7.09
C HIS A 354 -14.03 14.77 8.00
N GLN A 355 -15.20 14.53 7.43
CA GLN A 355 -16.41 14.26 8.23
C GLN A 355 -16.27 12.98 9.06
N TRP A 356 -15.65 11.92 8.51
CA TRP A 356 -15.48 10.66 9.20
C TRP A 356 -14.39 10.71 10.27
N PHE A 357 -13.20 11.21 9.91
CA PHE A 357 -11.99 11.07 10.71
C PHE A 357 -11.58 12.37 11.43
N LYS A 358 -12.29 13.50 11.20
CA LYS A 358 -12.08 14.83 11.82
C LYS A 358 -10.72 15.46 11.44
N HIS A 359 -10.08 14.99 10.40
CA HIS A 359 -8.91 15.58 9.75
C HIS A 359 -8.94 15.26 8.27
N TYR A 360 -8.21 16.03 7.46
CA TYR A 360 -8.01 15.72 6.04
C TYR A 360 -6.96 14.62 5.84
N PRO A 361 -6.96 13.94 4.67
CA PRO A 361 -5.90 12.97 4.33
C PRO A 361 -4.51 13.58 4.44
N LEU A 362 -3.52 12.76 4.81
CA LEU A 362 -2.13 13.20 4.90
C LEU A 362 -1.60 13.62 3.52
N GLN A 363 -0.87 14.77 3.49
CA GLN A 363 -0.26 15.31 2.28
C GLN A 363 1.01 14.52 1.91
N LEU A 364 0.83 13.29 1.49
CA LEU A 364 1.90 12.37 1.05
C LEU A 364 1.87 12.18 -0.48
N HIS A 365 2.90 11.59 -1.03
CA HIS A 365 2.91 11.11 -2.41
C HIS A 365 3.46 9.67 -2.46
N PRO A 366 2.70 8.71 -3.05
CA PRO A 366 1.28 8.84 -3.37
C PRO A 366 0.44 9.08 -2.11
N ARG A 367 -0.79 9.60 -2.27
CA ARG A 367 -1.71 9.82 -1.16
C ARG A 367 -2.32 8.49 -0.71
N MET A 368 -2.09 8.14 0.54
CA MET A 368 -2.42 6.81 1.04
C MET A 368 -3.92 6.59 1.24
N GLY A 369 -4.67 7.61 1.66
CA GLY A 369 -6.13 7.53 1.79
C GLY A 369 -6.81 7.28 0.45
N GLU A 370 -6.42 8.04 -0.56
CA GLU A 370 -6.92 7.91 -1.93
C GLU A 370 -6.51 6.57 -2.54
N LEU A 371 -5.26 6.11 -2.32
CA LEU A 371 -4.81 4.79 -2.78
C LEU A 371 -5.62 3.66 -2.14
N GLY A 372 -5.92 3.76 -0.84
CA GLY A 372 -6.77 2.80 -0.15
C GLY A 372 -8.19 2.77 -0.70
N TYR A 373 -8.76 3.94 -0.99
CA TYR A 373 -10.07 4.08 -1.61
C TYR A 373 -10.10 3.46 -3.02
N ASP A 374 -9.12 3.80 -3.86
CA ASP A 374 -9.01 3.27 -5.22
C ASP A 374 -8.83 1.74 -5.21
N THR A 375 -8.02 1.21 -4.27
CA THR A 375 -7.85 -0.23 -4.08
C THR A 375 -9.17 -0.91 -3.68
N GLY A 376 -9.94 -0.29 -2.79
CA GLY A 376 -11.25 -0.75 -2.39
C GLY A 376 -12.23 -0.76 -3.58
N LEU A 377 -12.30 0.31 -4.34
CA LEU A 377 -13.13 0.39 -5.55
C LEU A 377 -12.78 -0.73 -6.55
N TYR A 378 -11.48 -0.97 -6.77
CA TYR A 378 -11.01 -2.05 -7.62
C TYR A 378 -11.50 -3.42 -7.13
N LEU A 379 -11.26 -3.74 -5.85
CA LEU A 379 -11.66 -5.02 -5.24
C LEU A 379 -13.17 -5.28 -5.35
N PHE A 380 -13.97 -4.28 -5.02
CA PHE A 380 -15.43 -4.42 -4.99
C PHE A 380 -16.05 -4.51 -6.39
N ASN A 381 -15.46 -3.82 -7.37
CA ASN A 381 -15.89 -3.95 -8.78
C ASN A 381 -15.49 -5.31 -9.36
N ALA A 382 -14.28 -5.78 -9.07
CA ALA A 382 -13.79 -7.07 -9.49
C ALA A 382 -14.67 -8.23 -9.02
N GLN A 383 -15.18 -8.14 -7.80
CA GLN A 383 -16.15 -9.11 -7.28
C GLN A 383 -17.46 -9.08 -8.06
N ARG A 384 -17.95 -7.89 -8.42
CA ARG A 384 -19.20 -7.73 -9.19
C ARG A 384 -19.16 -8.48 -10.51
N GLU A 385 -18.00 -8.49 -11.17
CA GLU A 385 -17.79 -9.09 -12.48
C GLU A 385 -17.33 -10.55 -12.41
N ASN A 386 -17.30 -11.14 -11.20
CA ASN A 386 -16.76 -12.48 -10.93
C ASN A 386 -15.33 -12.71 -11.45
N SER A 387 -14.58 -11.64 -11.74
CA SER A 387 -13.25 -11.70 -12.29
C SER A 387 -12.46 -10.44 -11.99
N LEU A 388 -11.35 -10.57 -11.24
CA LEU A 388 -10.35 -9.50 -11.16
C LEU A 388 -9.64 -9.23 -12.49
N LYS A 389 -9.73 -10.16 -13.43
CA LYS A 389 -9.08 -10.05 -14.75
C LYS A 389 -9.74 -8.99 -15.63
N ASP A 390 -11.06 -8.82 -15.49
CA ASP A 390 -11.87 -7.96 -16.34
C ASP A 390 -12.24 -6.63 -15.68
N ALA A 391 -11.91 -6.46 -14.38
CA ALA A 391 -12.05 -5.20 -13.65
C ALA A 391 -11.03 -4.13 -14.10
N THR A 392 -10.55 -4.20 -15.33
CA THR A 392 -9.82 -3.12 -15.99
C THR A 392 -10.80 -2.00 -16.32
N GLY A 393 -11.36 -1.44 -15.23
CA GLY A 393 -12.52 -0.57 -15.25
C GLY A 393 -12.34 0.69 -16.08
N LYS A 394 -12.77 0.63 -17.32
CA LYS A 394 -13.04 1.85 -18.09
C LYS A 394 -14.05 2.77 -17.40
N ASP A 395 -14.79 2.25 -16.41
CA ASP A 395 -15.88 2.96 -15.73
C ASP A 395 -15.62 3.22 -14.24
N ILE A 396 -14.42 2.91 -13.70
CA ILE A 396 -14.08 3.20 -12.30
C ILE A 396 -13.45 4.58 -12.22
N ASN A 397 -14.14 5.50 -11.56
CA ASN A 397 -13.62 6.84 -11.28
C ASN A 397 -12.66 6.77 -10.09
N TYR A 398 -11.41 6.44 -10.34
CA TYR A 398 -10.34 6.50 -9.37
C TYR A 398 -10.00 7.94 -8.97
N LEU A 399 -9.48 8.12 -7.74
CA LEU A 399 -9.09 9.44 -7.23
C LEU A 399 -7.69 9.85 -7.71
N GLN A 400 -6.77 8.90 -7.76
CA GLN A 400 -5.39 9.14 -8.20
C GLN A 400 -4.80 8.02 -9.04
N SER A 401 -5.21 6.76 -8.84
CA SER A 401 -4.58 5.60 -9.47
C SER A 401 -5.40 5.09 -10.63
N ILE A 402 -4.72 4.63 -11.69
CA ILE A 402 -5.35 3.81 -12.71
C ILE A 402 -4.88 2.39 -12.46
N LEU A 403 -5.80 1.49 -12.07
CA LEU A 403 -5.46 0.11 -11.76
C LEU A 403 -5.82 -0.79 -12.96
N LYS A 404 -4.81 -1.11 -13.78
CA LYS A 404 -4.90 -2.01 -14.93
C LYS A 404 -3.99 -3.21 -14.69
N PHE A 405 -4.54 -4.32 -14.24
CA PHE A 405 -3.74 -5.50 -13.92
C PHE A 405 -3.43 -6.35 -15.14
N GLN A 406 -2.16 -6.70 -15.28
CA GLN A 406 -1.66 -7.62 -16.28
C GLN A 406 -1.07 -8.86 -15.60
N LYS A 407 -1.34 -10.04 -16.18
CA LYS A 407 -0.79 -11.30 -15.69
C LYS A 407 0.71 -11.39 -15.94
N LEU A 408 1.47 -11.75 -14.92
CA LEU A 408 2.92 -11.96 -15.02
C LEU A 408 3.21 -13.44 -15.29
N GLY A 409 3.41 -13.79 -16.55
CA GLY A 409 3.68 -15.16 -16.95
C GLY A 409 2.61 -16.15 -16.49
N TYR A 410 3.00 -17.18 -15.75
CA TYR A 410 2.11 -18.18 -15.16
C TYR A 410 1.67 -17.79 -13.73
N GLY A 411 2.27 -16.75 -13.16
CA GLY A 411 2.04 -16.30 -11.78
C GLY A 411 0.83 -15.39 -11.61
N GLY A 412 1.00 -14.42 -10.71
CA GLY A 412 -0.02 -13.43 -10.34
C GLY A 412 -0.11 -12.26 -11.30
N TYR A 413 -0.58 -11.14 -10.77
CA TYR A 413 -0.90 -9.95 -11.53
C TYR A 413 -0.13 -8.74 -11.01
N VAL A 414 0.24 -7.83 -11.89
CA VAL A 414 0.89 -6.57 -11.56
C VAL A 414 0.12 -5.41 -12.18
N ASN A 415 0.05 -4.30 -11.49
CA ASN A 415 -0.53 -3.10 -12.07
C ASN A 415 0.37 -2.61 -13.21
N ALA A 416 -0.12 -2.71 -14.42
CA ALA A 416 0.57 -2.35 -15.66
C ALA A 416 0.16 -0.97 -16.17
N SER A 417 -0.56 -0.17 -15.38
CA SER A 417 -0.87 1.20 -15.76
C SER A 417 0.39 2.07 -15.71
N MET A 418 0.58 2.82 -16.78
CA MET A 418 1.66 3.80 -16.90
C MET A 418 1.18 4.92 -17.80
N MET A 419 1.52 6.16 -17.46
CA MET A 419 1.12 7.34 -18.22
C MET A 419 2.23 8.37 -18.24
N PHE A 420 2.16 9.32 -19.18
CA PHE A 420 2.85 10.59 -19.06
C PHE A 420 1.88 11.68 -18.62
N LEU A 421 2.29 12.43 -17.63
CA LEU A 421 1.69 13.70 -17.26
C LEU A 421 2.42 14.81 -18.02
N ARG A 422 1.78 15.37 -19.05
CA ARG A 422 2.36 16.43 -19.84
C ARG A 422 2.01 17.79 -19.27
N PHE A 423 2.99 18.52 -18.81
CA PHE A 423 2.88 19.91 -18.38
C PHE A 423 3.00 20.82 -19.61
N GLY A 424 1.97 21.57 -19.88
CA GLY A 424 1.89 22.55 -20.94
C GLY A 424 1.54 23.94 -20.41
N SER A 425 0.77 24.70 -21.17
CA SER A 425 0.29 26.04 -20.77
C SER A 425 -0.85 26.01 -19.75
N SER A 426 -1.50 24.86 -19.56
CA SER A 426 -2.59 24.70 -18.60
C SER A 426 -2.06 24.53 -17.17
N SER A 427 -2.90 24.84 -16.17
CA SER A 427 -2.57 24.64 -14.75
C SER A 427 -2.59 23.16 -14.33
N THR A 428 -3.23 22.31 -15.11
CA THR A 428 -3.29 20.86 -14.92
C THR A 428 -2.58 20.17 -16.08
N PRO A 429 -1.82 19.10 -15.84
CA PRO A 429 -1.19 18.34 -16.92
C PRO A 429 -2.21 17.55 -17.73
N ASP A 430 -1.90 17.35 -19.01
CA ASP A 430 -2.60 16.39 -19.86
C ASP A 430 -2.12 14.98 -19.54
N ILE A 431 -3.04 14.00 -19.51
CA ILE A 431 -2.71 12.59 -19.29
C ILE A 431 -2.57 11.92 -20.65
N ILE A 432 -1.41 11.27 -20.89
CA ILE A 432 -1.10 10.53 -22.11
C ILE A 432 -0.84 9.07 -21.71
N GLU A 433 -1.71 8.14 -22.11
CA GLU A 433 -1.61 6.68 -21.86
C GLU A 433 -1.08 5.91 -23.08
#